data_09d0c148fb5510d8deefbe7e65c96a0f
#
_entry.id   09d0c148fb5510d8deefbe7e65c96a0f
#
_cell.length_a   1.000
_cell.length_b   1.000
_cell.length_c   1.000
_cell.angle_alpha   90.00
_cell.angle_beta   90.00
_cell.angle_gamma   90.00
#
_symmetry.space_group_name_H-M   'P 1'
#
loop_
_entity.id
_entity.type
_entity.pdbx_description
1 polymer ?
#
loop_
_entity_poly.entity_id
_entity_poly.type
_entity_poly.pdbx_seq_one_letter_code
_entity_poly.pdbx_strand_id
1 'polypeptide(L)'
;MSPDLYSIALGKFDKYKIELKNMKADSAKYEFTLDNQFFVDLDGPEVQKGKLAVELNVKKTSGVFLLDFQTEGFVIVPCDRCLDEMELPVSTSDKLKVKLGSSFAEEGDIVVVPEEDGYINIAWFLYEFIALNIPMKHVHAPGKCNKGMVGKLSKHLRISADDEDDDDIAAVSYTHLRAHETGAYLV
;
A
#
# COMPACT_ATOMS: atom_id res chain seq x y z
N MET A 1 -1.39 -14.77 -3.30
CA MET A 1 -2.26 -14.00 -4.24
C MET A 1 -2.93 -14.98 -5.17
N SER A 2 -4.27 -14.95 -5.29
CA SER A 2 -4.99 -15.88 -6.18
C SER A 2 -4.79 -15.45 -7.64
N PRO A 3 -4.51 -16.38 -8.56
CA PRO A 3 -4.32 -16.10 -9.99
C PRO A 3 -5.56 -15.46 -10.65
N ASP A 4 -6.73 -15.57 -10.02
CA ASP A 4 -7.99 -15.06 -10.54
C ASP A 4 -8.11 -13.52 -10.52
N LEU A 5 -7.44 -12.83 -9.60
CA LEU A 5 -7.43 -11.37 -9.55
C LEU A 5 -6.64 -10.76 -10.72
N TYR A 6 -5.65 -11.49 -11.24
CA TYR A 6 -4.87 -11.07 -12.40
C TYR A 6 -5.67 -11.16 -13.71
N SER A 7 -6.64 -12.07 -13.76
CA SER A 7 -7.43 -12.38 -14.96
C SER A 7 -8.65 -11.46 -15.17
N ILE A 8 -9.25 -10.93 -14.10
CA ILE A 8 -10.55 -10.23 -14.17
C ILE A 8 -10.45 -8.78 -14.65
N ALA A 9 -9.27 -8.17 -14.58
CA ALA A 9 -9.06 -6.77 -14.93
C ALA A 9 -8.60 -6.52 -16.39
N LEU A 10 -8.57 -7.53 -17.25
CA LEU A 10 -7.86 -7.52 -18.52
C LEU A 10 -8.30 -6.43 -19.54
N GLY A 11 -9.54 -5.91 -19.48
CA GLY A 11 -9.98 -4.87 -20.43
C GLY A 11 -9.80 -3.43 -19.92
N LYS A 12 -9.97 -3.19 -18.63
CA LYS A 12 -9.94 -1.83 -18.06
C LYS A 12 -8.52 -1.27 -17.86
N PHE A 13 -7.53 -2.16 -17.69
CA PHE A 13 -6.14 -1.80 -17.42
C PHE A 13 -5.19 -2.05 -18.59
N ASP A 14 -5.69 -2.17 -19.81
CA ASP A 14 -4.85 -2.36 -21.00
C ASP A 14 -3.84 -1.22 -21.21
N LYS A 15 -4.18 0.00 -20.81
CA LYS A 15 -3.28 1.15 -20.86
C LYS A 15 -2.05 1.05 -19.95
N TYR A 16 -2.09 0.15 -18.97
CA TYR A 16 -0.97 -0.11 -18.02
C TYR A 16 -0.16 -1.36 -18.39
N LYS A 17 -0.37 -1.92 -19.57
CA LYS A 17 0.45 -3.00 -20.10
C LYS A 17 1.74 -2.46 -20.69
N ILE A 18 2.85 -3.00 -20.23
CA ILE A 18 4.19 -2.67 -20.73
C ILE A 18 4.71 -3.87 -21.51
N GLU A 19 4.90 -3.69 -22.82
CA GLU A 19 5.48 -4.70 -23.68
C GLU A 19 6.99 -4.80 -23.46
N LEU A 20 7.45 -5.96 -22.97
CA LEU A 20 8.84 -6.23 -22.68
C LEU A 20 9.53 -7.01 -23.79
N LYS A 21 8.83 -8.00 -24.38
CA LYS A 21 9.36 -8.88 -25.43
C LYS A 21 9.77 -8.13 -26.69
N ASN A 22 8.92 -7.17 -27.11
CA ASN A 22 9.11 -6.42 -28.35
C ASN A 22 9.88 -5.11 -28.18
N MET A 23 10.45 -4.86 -26.98
CA MET A 23 11.21 -3.65 -26.74
C MET A 23 12.50 -3.63 -27.57
N LYS A 24 12.54 -2.75 -28.58
CA LYS A 24 13.66 -2.62 -29.53
C LYS A 24 14.83 -1.83 -28.94
N ALA A 25 14.54 -0.90 -28.04
CA ALA A 25 15.54 -0.05 -27.39
C ALA A 25 15.92 -0.63 -26.02
N ASP A 26 17.14 -0.36 -25.55
CA ASP A 26 17.59 -0.77 -24.22
C ASP A 26 16.91 0.00 -23.08
N SER A 27 16.23 1.10 -23.42
CA SER A 27 15.43 1.87 -22.47
C SER A 27 14.16 2.44 -23.12
N ALA A 28 13.09 2.56 -22.31
CA ALA A 28 11.84 3.18 -22.69
C ALA A 28 11.29 4.00 -21.52
N LYS A 29 10.60 5.11 -21.84
CA LYS A 29 9.95 5.97 -20.86
C LYS A 29 8.45 5.99 -21.12
N TYR A 30 7.67 5.86 -20.06
CA TYR A 30 6.21 5.94 -20.08
C TYR A 30 5.72 6.93 -19.04
N GLU A 31 4.61 7.59 -19.32
CA GLU A 31 3.97 8.51 -18.38
C GLU A 31 2.50 8.12 -18.24
N PHE A 32 2.04 8.05 -17.00
CA PHE A 32 0.65 7.70 -16.68
C PHE A 32 0.06 8.76 -15.75
N THR A 33 -1.25 8.95 -15.87
CA THR A 33 -2.02 9.70 -14.90
C THR A 33 -3.02 8.75 -14.26
N LEU A 34 -2.96 8.65 -12.94
CA LEU A 34 -3.90 7.91 -12.12
C LEU A 34 -4.94 8.90 -11.60
N ASP A 35 -6.18 8.64 -11.90
CA ASP A 35 -7.33 9.44 -11.47
C ASP A 35 -8.28 8.61 -10.59
N ASN A 36 -9.37 9.21 -10.12
CA ASN A 36 -10.35 8.49 -9.31
C ASN A 36 -10.87 7.23 -9.99
N GLN A 37 -11.00 7.23 -11.33
CA GLN A 37 -11.49 6.08 -12.08
C GLN A 37 -10.54 4.89 -11.98
N PHE A 38 -9.22 5.14 -11.96
CA PHE A 38 -8.23 4.09 -11.74
C PHE A 38 -8.44 3.37 -10.41
N PHE A 39 -8.64 4.12 -9.32
CA PHE A 39 -8.85 3.55 -8.00
C PHE A 39 -10.18 2.81 -7.87
N VAL A 40 -11.25 3.37 -8.45
CA VAL A 40 -12.57 2.72 -8.48
C VAL A 40 -12.54 1.42 -9.30
N ASP A 41 -11.85 1.42 -10.45
CA ASP A 41 -11.76 0.23 -11.30
C ASP A 41 -10.92 -0.88 -10.66
N LEU A 42 -9.91 -0.51 -9.89
CA LEU A 42 -9.02 -1.45 -9.22
C LEU A 42 -9.64 -2.02 -7.94
N ASP A 43 -10.56 -1.26 -7.30
CA ASP A 43 -11.30 -1.62 -6.08
C ASP A 43 -10.37 -2.07 -4.92
N GLY A 44 -9.26 -1.36 -4.78
CA GLY A 44 -8.31 -1.64 -3.70
C GLY A 44 -8.83 -1.16 -2.33
N PRO A 45 -8.44 -1.82 -1.22
CA PRO A 45 -9.01 -1.56 0.11
C PRO A 45 -8.61 -0.22 0.73
N GLU A 46 -7.39 0.28 0.45
CA GLU A 46 -6.81 1.40 1.18
C GLU A 46 -7.14 2.76 0.55
N VAL A 47 -7.14 2.84 -0.78
CA VAL A 47 -7.31 4.08 -1.53
C VAL A 47 -8.39 3.94 -2.57
N GLN A 48 -9.39 4.82 -2.51
CA GLN A 48 -10.52 4.85 -3.45
C GLN A 48 -10.49 6.09 -4.36
N LYS A 49 -9.71 7.11 -4.01
CA LYS A 49 -9.68 8.38 -4.72
C LYS A 49 -8.29 8.99 -4.67
N GLY A 50 -7.92 9.68 -5.74
CA GLY A 50 -6.65 10.40 -5.82
C GLY A 50 -6.36 10.92 -7.22
N LYS A 51 -5.28 11.70 -7.31
CA LYS A 51 -4.72 12.16 -8.57
C LYS A 51 -3.21 12.16 -8.48
N LEU A 52 -2.58 11.28 -9.26
CA LEU A 52 -1.13 11.12 -9.28
C LEU A 52 -0.63 11.07 -10.73
N ALA A 53 0.57 11.60 -10.91
CA ALA A 53 1.35 11.43 -12.12
C ALA A 53 2.43 10.37 -11.85
N VAL A 54 2.60 9.46 -12.78
CA VAL A 54 3.61 8.39 -12.71
C VAL A 54 4.52 8.49 -13.92
N GLU A 55 5.81 8.59 -13.66
CA GLU A 55 6.85 8.43 -14.65
C GLU A 55 7.48 7.04 -14.48
N LEU A 56 7.48 6.25 -15.54
CA LEU A 56 8.09 4.92 -15.55
C LEU A 56 9.26 4.89 -16.54
N ASN A 57 10.43 4.56 -16.03
CA ASN A 57 11.61 4.30 -16.84
C ASN A 57 11.91 2.80 -16.86
N VAL A 58 11.87 2.19 -18.02
CA VAL A 58 12.19 0.77 -18.22
C VAL A 58 13.59 0.65 -18.82
N LYS A 59 14.43 -0.17 -18.22
CA LYS A 59 15.78 -0.48 -18.72
C LYS A 59 15.97 -1.98 -18.83
N LYS A 60 16.46 -2.44 -19.99
CA LYS A 60 16.81 -3.84 -20.22
C LYS A 60 18.28 -4.08 -19.94
N THR A 61 18.59 -5.02 -19.02
CA THR A 61 19.96 -5.36 -18.65
C THR A 61 20.09 -6.88 -18.49
N SER A 62 20.88 -7.50 -19.35
CA SER A 62 21.21 -8.95 -19.25
C SER A 62 19.98 -9.87 -19.08
N GLY A 63 18.88 -9.60 -19.82
CA GLY A 63 17.66 -10.40 -19.76
C GLY A 63 16.73 -10.09 -18.59
N VAL A 64 17.05 -9.10 -17.77
CA VAL A 64 16.20 -8.55 -16.73
C VAL A 64 15.76 -7.14 -17.12
N PHE A 65 14.50 -6.81 -16.89
CA PHE A 65 13.95 -5.47 -17.08
C PHE A 65 13.85 -4.79 -15.73
N LEU A 66 14.49 -3.63 -15.62
CA LEU A 66 14.37 -2.76 -14.46
C LEU A 66 13.33 -1.70 -14.75
N LEU A 67 12.29 -1.66 -13.96
CA LEU A 67 11.21 -0.68 -14.01
C LEU A 67 11.40 0.27 -12.83
N ASP A 68 11.78 1.53 -13.12
CA ASP A 68 11.95 2.59 -12.13
C ASP A 68 10.72 3.50 -12.19
N PHE A 69 9.95 3.54 -11.11
CA PHE A 69 8.73 4.35 -10.96
C PHE A 69 9.02 5.60 -10.15
N GLN A 70 8.55 6.74 -10.64
CA GLN A 70 8.47 8.00 -9.91
C GLN A 70 7.00 8.41 -9.87
N THR A 71 6.42 8.46 -8.68
CA THR A 71 5.00 8.75 -8.50
C THR A 71 4.82 9.99 -7.64
N GLU A 72 4.11 10.98 -8.14
CA GLU A 72 3.85 12.25 -7.46
C GLU A 72 2.38 12.64 -7.56
N GLY A 73 1.83 13.17 -6.47
CA GLY A 73 0.47 13.68 -6.43
C GLY A 73 -0.16 13.61 -5.05
N PHE A 74 -1.44 13.28 -4.99
CA PHE A 74 -2.15 13.10 -3.71
C PHE A 74 -3.20 11.99 -3.82
N VAL A 75 -3.50 11.40 -2.68
CA VAL A 75 -4.63 10.50 -2.48
C VAL A 75 -5.61 11.11 -1.47
N ILE A 76 -6.85 10.68 -1.53
CA ILE A 76 -7.88 11.09 -0.58
C ILE A 76 -8.16 9.91 0.35
N VAL A 77 -7.91 10.11 1.64
CA VAL A 77 -8.06 9.10 2.68
C VAL A 77 -8.88 9.67 3.85
N PRO A 78 -9.57 8.83 4.65
CA PRO A 78 -10.24 9.31 5.84
C PRO A 78 -9.23 9.69 6.93
N CYS A 79 -9.45 10.80 7.59
CA CYS A 79 -8.64 11.21 8.74
C CYS A 79 -8.87 10.26 9.93
N ASP A 80 -7.81 9.72 10.55
CA ASP A 80 -7.89 8.78 11.69
C ASP A 80 -8.58 9.36 12.94
N ARG A 81 -8.69 10.70 13.01
CA ARG A 81 -9.30 11.37 14.17
C ARG A 81 -10.78 11.72 13.96
N CYS A 82 -11.14 12.24 12.78
CA CYS A 82 -12.49 12.77 12.56
C CYS A 82 -13.26 12.04 11.46
N LEU A 83 -12.61 11.11 10.75
CA LEU A 83 -13.14 10.32 9.64
C LEU A 83 -13.56 11.13 8.39
N ASP A 84 -13.39 12.45 8.41
CA ASP A 84 -13.60 13.25 7.22
C ASP A 84 -12.47 13.01 6.20
N GLU A 85 -12.78 13.11 4.92
CA GLU A 85 -11.80 12.97 3.85
C GLU A 85 -10.71 14.05 3.95
N MET A 86 -9.46 13.65 3.70
CA MET A 86 -8.31 14.55 3.62
C MET A 86 -7.41 14.18 2.45
N GLU A 87 -6.80 15.20 1.87
CA GLU A 87 -5.75 15.03 0.88
C GLU A 87 -4.43 14.68 1.56
N LEU A 88 -3.84 13.58 1.15
CA LEU A 88 -2.52 13.15 1.59
C LEU A 88 -1.56 13.22 0.41
N PRO A 89 -0.51 14.05 0.47
CA PRO A 89 0.48 14.09 -0.59
C PRO A 89 1.27 12.78 -0.63
N VAL A 90 1.52 12.29 -1.85
CA VAL A 90 2.31 11.09 -2.12
C VAL A 90 3.44 11.44 -3.07
N SER A 91 4.67 11.08 -2.69
CA SER A 91 5.85 11.20 -3.53
C SER A 91 6.73 9.97 -3.27
N THR A 92 6.77 9.05 -4.24
CA THR A 92 7.47 7.78 -4.09
C THR A 92 8.39 7.48 -5.25
N SER A 93 9.43 6.70 -4.97
CA SER A 93 10.38 6.19 -5.96
C SER A 93 10.55 4.68 -5.73
N ASP A 94 9.95 3.89 -6.59
CA ASP A 94 9.88 2.44 -6.44
C ASP A 94 10.54 1.73 -7.62
N LYS A 95 10.99 0.50 -7.39
CA LYS A 95 11.69 -0.31 -8.40
C LYS A 95 11.11 -1.70 -8.47
N LEU A 96 10.90 -2.18 -9.68
CA LEU A 96 10.46 -3.53 -9.94
C LEU A 96 11.43 -4.20 -10.93
N LYS A 97 11.87 -5.40 -10.61
CA LYS A 97 12.66 -6.23 -11.52
C LYS A 97 11.76 -7.26 -12.17
N VAL A 98 11.81 -7.33 -13.49
CA VAL A 98 10.98 -8.27 -14.26
C VAL A 98 11.85 -9.12 -15.15
N LYS A 99 11.55 -10.41 -15.22
CA LYS A 99 12.23 -11.39 -16.09
C LYS A 99 11.19 -12.15 -16.88
N LEU A 100 11.49 -12.48 -18.12
CA LEU A 100 10.68 -13.39 -18.90
C LEU A 100 11.03 -14.84 -18.55
N GLY A 101 10.02 -15.67 -18.39
CA GLY A 101 10.15 -17.10 -18.04
C GLY A 101 9.02 -17.94 -18.57
N SER A 102 8.90 -19.18 -18.10
CA SER A 102 7.91 -20.14 -18.58
C SER A 102 6.51 -19.94 -17.98
N SER A 103 6.43 -19.37 -16.77
CA SER A 103 5.17 -19.15 -16.04
C SER A 103 5.31 -17.92 -15.14
N PHE A 104 4.17 -17.38 -14.71
CA PHE A 104 4.17 -16.30 -13.72
C PHE A 104 4.67 -16.84 -12.36
N ALA A 105 5.65 -16.14 -11.78
CA ALA A 105 6.21 -16.43 -10.47
C ALA A 105 6.80 -15.15 -9.83
N GLU A 106 6.92 -15.17 -8.52
CA GLU A 106 7.62 -14.16 -7.75
C GLU A 106 8.83 -14.83 -7.08
N GLU A 107 10.03 -14.47 -7.50
CA GLU A 107 11.29 -15.01 -7.01
C GLU A 107 12.06 -13.91 -6.25
N GLY A 108 11.75 -13.75 -4.96
CA GLY A 108 12.30 -12.66 -4.16
C GLY A 108 11.89 -11.28 -4.70
N ASP A 109 12.86 -10.49 -5.17
CA ASP A 109 12.63 -9.16 -5.74
C ASP A 109 12.32 -9.17 -7.25
N ILE A 110 12.15 -10.35 -7.85
CA ILE A 110 11.99 -10.48 -9.30
C ILE A 110 10.62 -11.06 -9.60
N VAL A 111 9.86 -10.36 -10.41
CA VAL A 111 8.61 -10.86 -10.99
C VAL A 111 8.93 -11.57 -12.30
N VAL A 112 8.56 -12.84 -12.40
CA VAL A 112 8.68 -13.61 -13.63
C VAL A 112 7.37 -13.54 -14.38
N VAL A 113 7.43 -13.17 -15.65
CA VAL A 113 6.27 -13.05 -16.55
C VAL A 113 6.42 -14.08 -17.67
N PRO A 114 5.33 -14.77 -18.07
CA PRO A 114 5.37 -15.71 -19.18
C PRO A 114 5.91 -15.07 -20.45
N GLU A 115 6.88 -15.72 -21.08
CA GLU A 115 7.44 -15.24 -22.35
C GLU A 115 6.42 -15.25 -23.49
N GLU A 116 5.41 -16.13 -23.40
CA GLU A 116 4.30 -16.19 -24.37
C GLU A 116 3.50 -14.89 -24.37
N ASP A 117 3.19 -14.35 -23.19
CA ASP A 117 2.50 -13.07 -23.03
C ASP A 117 3.39 -11.90 -23.45
N GLY A 118 4.64 -11.89 -22.99
CA GLY A 118 5.65 -10.91 -23.34
C GLY A 118 5.40 -9.50 -22.82
N TYR A 119 4.44 -9.29 -21.94
CA TYR A 119 4.09 -8.00 -21.32
C TYR A 119 3.84 -8.16 -19.82
N ILE A 120 3.97 -7.07 -19.07
CA ILE A 120 3.55 -6.97 -17.68
C ILE A 120 2.46 -5.91 -17.55
N ASN A 121 1.43 -6.18 -16.75
CA ASN A 121 0.46 -5.17 -16.34
C ASN A 121 0.89 -4.58 -14.99
N ILE A 122 1.17 -3.28 -14.98
CA ILE A 122 1.70 -2.59 -13.81
C ILE A 122 0.63 -1.95 -12.92
N ALA A 123 -0.66 -2.06 -13.25
CA ALA A 123 -1.72 -1.36 -12.52
C ALA A 123 -1.74 -1.72 -11.02
N TRP A 124 -1.64 -3.01 -10.70
CA TRP A 124 -1.63 -3.46 -9.32
C TRP A 124 -0.38 -3.01 -8.56
N PHE A 125 0.79 -3.09 -9.16
CA PHE A 125 2.04 -2.62 -8.56
C PHE A 125 2.01 -1.12 -8.27
N LEU A 126 1.45 -0.32 -9.17
CA LEU A 126 1.26 1.11 -8.93
C LEU A 126 0.39 1.39 -7.70
N TYR A 127 -0.70 0.64 -7.56
CA TYR A 127 -1.56 0.74 -6.39
C TYR A 127 -0.82 0.34 -5.10
N GLU A 128 -0.11 -0.79 -5.10
CA GLU A 128 0.66 -1.26 -3.94
C GLU A 128 1.72 -0.24 -3.50
N PHE A 129 2.47 0.32 -4.43
CA PHE A 129 3.47 1.35 -4.12
C PHE A 129 2.84 2.58 -3.48
N ILE A 130 1.68 3.01 -3.96
CA ILE A 130 0.93 4.13 -3.37
C ILE A 130 0.43 3.75 -1.97
N ALA A 131 -0.21 2.60 -1.81
CA ALA A 131 -0.80 2.16 -0.56
C ALA A 131 0.27 1.97 0.55
N LEU A 132 1.42 1.39 0.20
CA LEU A 132 2.54 1.21 1.13
C LEU A 132 3.19 2.52 1.58
N ASN A 133 3.03 3.60 0.82
CA ASN A 133 3.51 4.93 1.19
C ASN A 133 2.56 5.74 2.07
N ILE A 134 1.34 5.25 2.30
CA ILE A 134 0.41 5.90 3.23
C ILE A 134 0.93 5.67 4.66
N PRO A 135 1.18 6.74 5.44
CA PRO A 135 1.62 6.57 6.81
C PRO A 135 0.52 5.90 7.65
N MET A 136 0.92 5.05 8.60
CA MET A 136 0.00 4.34 9.50
C MET A 136 -0.92 5.28 10.30
N LYS A 137 -0.54 6.54 10.45
CA LYS A 137 -1.34 7.57 11.11
C LYS A 137 -1.38 8.82 10.24
N HIS A 138 -2.58 9.17 9.82
CA HIS A 138 -2.82 10.36 9.01
C HIS A 138 -4.00 11.16 9.56
N VAL A 139 -3.72 12.39 9.95
CA VAL A 139 -4.68 13.28 10.60
C VAL A 139 -4.59 14.68 10.00
N HIS A 140 -5.71 15.39 9.98
CA HIS A 140 -5.70 16.78 9.57
C HIS A 140 -4.72 17.62 10.42
N ALA A 141 -4.21 18.67 9.84
CA ALA A 141 -3.44 19.67 10.57
C ALA A 141 -4.20 20.19 11.81
N PRO A 142 -3.49 20.61 12.86
CA PRO A 142 -4.12 21.10 14.09
C PRO A 142 -5.23 22.11 13.82
N GLY A 143 -6.39 21.89 14.42
CA GLY A 143 -7.57 22.76 14.28
C GLY A 143 -8.43 22.56 13.03
N LYS A 144 -8.02 21.70 12.07
CA LYS A 144 -8.77 21.43 10.83
C LYS A 144 -9.71 20.23 10.90
N CYS A 145 -9.62 19.41 11.95
CA CYS A 145 -10.55 18.30 12.16
C CYS A 145 -11.98 18.79 12.42
N ASN A 146 -12.95 17.99 12.07
CA ASN A 146 -14.37 18.21 12.34
C ASN A 146 -14.60 18.39 13.85
N LYS A 147 -15.06 19.58 14.24
CA LYS A 147 -15.24 19.98 15.65
C LYS A 147 -16.25 19.09 16.38
N GLY A 148 -17.30 18.63 15.69
CA GLY A 148 -18.32 17.75 16.26
C GLY A 148 -17.73 16.39 16.66
N MET A 149 -16.89 15.80 15.82
CA MET A 149 -16.24 14.52 16.09
C MET A 149 -15.15 14.66 17.15
N VAL A 150 -14.33 15.70 17.08
CA VAL A 150 -13.31 16.00 18.10
C VAL A 150 -13.95 16.20 19.48
N GLY A 151 -15.11 16.89 19.55
CA GLY A 151 -15.85 17.03 20.79
C GLY A 151 -16.40 15.73 21.38
N LYS A 152 -16.80 14.76 20.55
CA LYS A 152 -17.17 13.42 20.99
C LYS A 152 -15.96 12.65 21.53
N LEU A 153 -14.86 12.64 20.78
CA LEU A 153 -13.61 11.99 21.20
C LEU A 153 -13.09 12.56 22.52
N SER A 154 -13.10 13.88 22.70
CA SER A 154 -12.66 14.53 23.93
C SER A 154 -13.48 14.11 25.16
N LYS A 155 -14.78 13.85 24.99
CA LYS A 155 -15.63 13.34 26.07
C LYS A 155 -15.23 11.93 26.49
N HIS A 156 -14.89 11.07 25.55
CA HIS A 156 -14.44 9.71 25.86
C HIS A 156 -13.02 9.66 26.42
N LEU A 157 -12.13 10.53 25.95
CA LEU A 157 -10.76 10.65 26.48
C LEU A 157 -10.73 11.22 27.92
N ARG A 158 -11.67 12.12 28.28
CA ARG A 158 -11.77 12.67 29.64
C ARG A 158 -12.21 11.62 30.68
N ILE A 159 -12.99 10.63 30.28
CA ILE A 159 -13.39 9.53 31.17
C ILE A 159 -12.18 8.69 31.59
N SER A 160 -11.15 8.62 30.76
CA SER A 160 -9.90 7.92 31.08
C SER A 160 -8.89 8.77 31.87
N ALA A 161 -9.07 10.11 31.91
CA ALA A 161 -8.19 11.03 32.62
C ALA A 161 -8.67 11.39 34.04
N ASP A 162 -9.96 11.19 34.32
CA ASP A 162 -10.53 11.43 35.64
C ASP A 162 -10.27 10.27 36.65
N ASP A 163 -9.63 9.18 36.18
CA ASP A 163 -9.18 8.06 37.02
C ASP A 163 -7.73 8.22 37.52
N GLU A 164 -7.06 9.36 37.27
CA GLU A 164 -5.65 9.58 37.68
C GLU A 164 -5.47 10.39 38.96
N ASP A 165 -6.51 10.56 39.81
CA ASP A 165 -6.39 11.21 41.13
C ASP A 165 -6.52 10.20 42.30
N ASP A 166 -5.98 9.01 42.16
CA ASP A 166 -5.68 8.18 43.31
C ASP A 166 -4.22 7.68 43.21
N ASP A 167 -3.41 8.16 44.15
CA ASP A 167 -2.01 7.82 44.38
C ASP A 167 -1.82 6.32 44.79
N ASP A 168 -2.29 5.41 43.94
CA ASP A 168 -1.88 4.03 43.98
C ASP A 168 -1.40 3.61 42.61
N ILE A 169 -0.08 3.64 42.43
CA ILE A 169 0.61 2.92 41.37
C ILE A 169 0.30 1.43 41.56
N ALA A 170 -0.90 1.02 41.17
CA ALA A 170 -1.21 -0.38 41.02
C ALA A 170 -0.31 -0.90 39.91
N ALA A 171 0.80 -1.49 40.29
CA ALA A 171 1.67 -2.24 39.44
C ALA A 171 0.78 -3.12 38.56
N VAL A 172 0.81 -2.91 37.23
CA VAL A 172 0.12 -3.76 36.28
C VAL A 172 0.67 -5.16 36.47
N SER A 173 -0.07 -5.94 37.25
CA SER A 173 0.28 -7.33 37.56
C SER A 173 0.11 -8.11 36.25
N TYR A 174 1.20 -8.49 35.62
CA TYR A 174 1.24 -9.44 34.52
C TYR A 174 0.88 -10.83 34.99
N THR A 175 -0.37 -11.05 35.39
CA THR A 175 -0.84 -12.33 35.94
C THR A 175 -0.99 -13.44 34.90
N HIS A 176 -0.81 -13.18 33.62
CA HIS A 176 -0.91 -14.22 32.60
C HIS A 176 0.41 -14.81 32.14
N LEU A 177 1.53 -14.49 32.77
CA LEU A 177 2.82 -15.12 32.47
C LEU A 177 3.26 -16.12 33.55
N ARG A 178 2.33 -16.67 34.32
CA ARG A 178 2.63 -17.90 35.03
C ARG A 178 2.57 -19.06 34.04
N ALA A 179 3.73 -19.40 33.50
CA ALA A 179 3.97 -20.68 32.88
C ALA A 179 3.52 -21.77 33.88
N HIS A 180 2.70 -22.69 33.40
CA HIS A 180 2.45 -23.94 34.10
C HIS A 180 3.79 -24.67 34.22
N GLU A 181 4.41 -24.59 35.38
CA GLU A 181 5.45 -25.53 35.75
C GLU A 181 4.77 -26.88 35.96
N THR A 182 4.78 -27.71 34.92
CA THR A 182 4.49 -29.12 35.09
C THR A 182 5.64 -29.75 35.84
N GLY A 183 5.48 -29.87 37.14
CA GLY A 183 6.39 -30.66 37.99
C GLY A 183 6.41 -32.11 37.49
N ALA A 184 7.53 -32.53 36.95
CA ALA A 184 7.80 -33.92 36.65
C ALA A 184 8.03 -34.64 37.98
N TYR A 185 7.09 -35.45 38.43
CA TYR A 185 7.34 -36.44 39.47
C TYR A 185 8.05 -37.64 38.81
N LEU A 186 9.33 -37.78 39.15
CA LEU A 186 10.07 -39.02 38.99
C LEU A 186 9.71 -39.95 40.16
N VAL A 187 9.24 -41.09 39.84
CA VAL A 187 9.39 -42.32 40.66
C VAL A 187 9.88 -43.43 39.74
#